data_a298393161fa875ff87164c5bf28c8e7
#
_entry.id   a298393161fa875ff87164c5bf28c8e7
#
_cell.length_a   1.000
_cell.length_b   1.000
_cell.length_c   1.000
_cell.angle_alpha   90.00
_cell.angle_beta   90.00
_cell.angle_gamma   90.00
#
_symmetry.space_group_name_H-M   'P 1'
#
loop_
_entity.id
_entity.type
_entity.pdbx_description
1 polymer ?
#
loop_
_entity_poly.entity_id
_entity_poly.type
_entity_poly.pdbx_seq_one_letter_code
_entity_poly.pdbx_strand_id
1 'polypeptide(L)'
;MPYDPTTANCYPNSAVLINKLGIRDDRTLMQAESYYSAMRLMELENGIKFENVDFDFYLSIHKYLFQDIYDWAGQIRTTNISKKGTCFCPYEFIRETGEAIFHKLKHNNYYKDVSERELPSCIAELPYGASRAYAPRGR
;
A
#
# COMPACT_ATOMS: atom_id res chain seq x y z
N MET A 1 10.03 4.41 -7.93
CA MET A 1 9.48 5.48 -8.78
C MET A 1 9.09 6.65 -7.91
N PRO A 2 9.64 7.82 -8.15
CA PRO A 2 9.33 8.97 -7.29
C PRO A 2 7.87 9.42 -7.45
N TYR A 3 7.28 9.86 -6.35
CA TYR A 3 5.97 10.50 -6.35
C TYR A 3 6.05 11.90 -6.93
N ASP A 4 4.90 12.44 -7.34
CA ASP A 4 4.78 13.82 -7.73
C ASP A 4 5.05 14.71 -6.49
N PRO A 5 6.08 15.57 -6.52
CA PRO A 5 6.48 16.35 -5.35
C PRO A 5 5.43 17.36 -4.90
N THR A 6 4.44 17.65 -5.74
CA THR A 6 3.33 18.56 -5.38
C THR A 6 2.22 17.86 -4.63
N THR A 7 2.18 16.53 -4.64
CA THR A 7 1.07 15.73 -4.10
C THR A 7 1.49 14.76 -2.99
N ALA A 8 2.77 14.57 -2.76
CA ALA A 8 3.28 13.66 -1.74
C ALA A 8 4.16 14.39 -0.72
N ASN A 9 4.36 13.77 0.44
CA ASN A 9 5.23 14.31 1.48
C ASN A 9 6.72 14.09 1.12
N CYS A 10 7.24 14.96 0.26
CA CYS A 10 8.60 14.92 -0.24
C CYS A 10 9.49 15.99 0.38
N TYR A 11 10.80 15.80 0.30
CA TYR A 11 11.75 16.85 0.64
C TYR A 11 11.60 18.07 -0.29
N PRO A 12 11.91 19.29 0.19
CA PRO A 12 11.85 20.49 -0.63
C PRO A 12 12.64 20.34 -1.93
N ASN A 13 12.04 20.72 -3.06
CA ASN A 13 12.63 20.62 -4.40
C ASN A 13 13.07 19.20 -4.80
N SER A 14 12.40 18.19 -4.30
CA SER A 14 12.72 16.78 -4.52
C SER A 14 11.45 15.96 -4.73
N ALA A 15 11.56 14.86 -5.46
CA ALA A 15 10.54 13.83 -5.56
C ALA A 15 10.77 12.67 -4.56
N VAL A 16 11.74 12.81 -3.65
CA VAL A 16 12.08 11.81 -2.65
C VAL A 16 11.22 12.01 -1.39
N LEU A 17 10.52 10.96 -0.97
CA LEU A 17 9.70 10.98 0.24
C LEU A 17 10.54 11.24 1.48
N ILE A 18 10.03 12.10 2.36
CA ILE A 18 10.61 12.31 3.69
C ILE A 18 10.62 10.99 4.45
N ASN A 19 11.77 10.63 4.98
CA ASN A 19 11.99 9.34 5.65
C ASN A 19 12.84 9.50 6.92
N LYS A 20 12.73 8.54 7.81
CA LYS A 20 13.43 8.53 9.12
C LYS A 20 14.95 8.41 8.99
N LEU A 21 15.44 7.92 7.86
CA LEU A 21 16.87 7.68 7.61
C LEU A 21 17.57 8.91 7.05
N GLY A 22 16.84 9.98 6.73
CA GLY A 22 17.40 11.19 6.14
C GLY A 22 17.92 11.00 4.71
N ILE A 23 17.50 9.94 4.03
CA ILE A 23 17.92 9.65 2.65
C ILE A 23 17.22 10.60 1.69
N ARG A 24 18.01 11.25 0.84
CA ARG A 24 17.54 12.23 -0.16
C ARG A 24 17.77 11.79 -1.60
N ASP A 25 18.29 10.62 -1.81
CA ASP A 25 18.50 10.00 -3.11
C ASP A 25 17.49 8.88 -3.34
N ASP A 26 16.76 8.92 -4.45
CA ASP A 26 15.68 7.98 -4.78
C ASP A 26 16.18 6.54 -4.86
N ARG A 27 17.31 6.32 -5.50
CA ARG A 27 17.90 4.98 -5.64
C ARG A 27 18.29 4.37 -4.29
N THR A 28 18.92 5.18 -3.45
CA THR A 28 19.32 4.77 -2.09
C THR A 28 18.08 4.48 -1.23
N LEU A 29 17.03 5.30 -1.35
CA LEU A 29 15.78 5.07 -0.65
C LEU A 29 15.11 3.77 -1.09
N MET A 30 15.06 3.48 -2.38
CA MET A 30 14.54 2.20 -2.90
C MET A 30 15.31 1.00 -2.35
N GLN A 31 16.62 1.10 -2.26
CA GLN A 31 17.45 0.04 -1.67
C GLN A 31 17.16 -0.17 -0.18
N ALA A 32 17.01 0.92 0.57
CA ALA A 32 16.65 0.89 1.98
C ALA A 32 15.25 0.28 2.19
N GLU A 33 14.26 0.69 1.39
CA GLU A 33 12.91 0.10 1.43
C GLU A 33 12.95 -1.41 1.20
N SER A 34 13.67 -1.84 0.16
CA SER A 34 13.79 -3.27 -0.17
C SER A 34 14.45 -4.06 0.96
N TYR A 35 15.51 -3.54 1.54
CA TYR A 35 16.23 -4.20 2.63
C TYR A 35 15.38 -4.34 3.89
N TYR A 36 14.86 -3.24 4.39
CA TYR A 36 14.09 -3.24 5.65
C TYR A 36 12.77 -3.99 5.51
N SER A 37 12.05 -3.80 4.40
CA SER A 37 10.79 -4.51 4.19
C SER A 37 10.98 -6.01 4.06
N ALA A 38 12.03 -6.46 3.39
CA ALA A 38 12.36 -7.90 3.28
C ALA A 38 12.70 -8.49 4.65
N MET A 39 13.52 -7.81 5.45
CA MET A 39 13.85 -8.24 6.81
C MET A 39 12.60 -8.35 7.68
N ARG A 40 11.73 -7.34 7.65
CA ARG A 40 10.49 -7.35 8.42
C ARG A 40 9.51 -8.40 7.93
N LEU A 41 9.45 -8.65 6.62
CA LEU A 41 8.61 -9.70 6.06
C LEU A 41 9.04 -11.10 6.55
N MET A 42 10.33 -11.36 6.61
CA MET A 42 10.85 -12.62 7.17
C MET A 42 10.47 -12.81 8.65
N GLU A 43 10.50 -11.73 9.44
CA GLU A 43 10.02 -11.77 10.83
C GLU A 43 8.52 -12.06 10.90
N LEU A 44 7.72 -11.44 10.03
CA LEU A 44 6.28 -11.64 9.94
C LEU A 44 5.92 -13.09 9.59
N GLU A 45 6.60 -13.68 8.63
CA GLU A 45 6.35 -15.08 8.19
C GLU A 45 6.53 -16.09 9.34
N ASN A 46 7.38 -15.77 10.31
CA ASN A 46 7.65 -16.62 11.46
C ASN A 46 6.75 -16.37 12.68
N GLY A 47 5.97 -15.29 12.71
CA GLY A 47 5.30 -14.84 13.92
C GLY A 47 3.83 -14.42 13.78
N ILE A 48 3.30 -14.24 12.60
CA ILE A 48 1.92 -13.77 12.42
C ILE A 48 0.94 -14.92 12.24
N LYS A 49 -0.16 -14.83 13.02
CA LYS A 49 -1.37 -15.61 12.80
C LYS A 49 -2.37 -14.78 11.99
N PHE A 50 -2.77 -15.31 10.84
CA PHE A 50 -3.78 -14.70 9.99
C PHE A 50 -5.19 -15.15 10.41
N GLU A 51 -5.65 -14.69 11.57
CA GLU A 51 -6.95 -15.10 12.12
C GLU A 51 -8.10 -14.19 11.66
N ASN A 52 -7.90 -12.88 11.70
CA ASN A 52 -8.90 -11.89 11.28
C ASN A 52 -8.26 -10.90 10.30
N VAL A 53 -8.31 -11.23 9.02
CA VAL A 53 -7.74 -10.37 7.97
C VAL A 53 -8.78 -9.35 7.53
N ASP A 54 -8.66 -8.14 8.06
CA ASP A 54 -9.45 -6.97 7.71
C ASP A 54 -8.56 -5.80 7.26
N PHE A 55 -9.16 -4.65 7.01
CA PHE A 55 -8.40 -3.47 6.58
C PHE A 55 -7.45 -2.97 7.67
N ASP A 56 -7.83 -3.01 8.94
CA ASP A 56 -6.95 -2.61 10.05
C ASP A 56 -5.78 -3.58 10.21
N PHE A 57 -5.98 -4.85 9.97
CA PHE A 57 -4.90 -5.84 9.91
C PHE A 57 -3.92 -5.51 8.76
N TYR A 58 -4.42 -5.16 7.60
CA TYR A 58 -3.60 -4.71 6.47
C TYR A 58 -2.75 -3.48 6.84
N LEU A 59 -3.35 -2.48 7.49
CA LEU A 59 -2.64 -1.30 7.97
C LEU A 59 -1.55 -1.66 9.00
N SER A 60 -1.80 -2.63 9.86
CA SER A 60 -0.82 -3.11 10.84
C SER A 60 0.37 -3.79 10.19
N ILE A 61 0.14 -4.56 9.12
CA ILE A 61 1.23 -5.14 8.31
C ILE A 61 2.04 -4.05 7.62
N HIS A 62 1.38 -3.07 7.02
CA HIS A 62 2.07 -1.93 6.40
C HIS A 62 2.95 -1.19 7.41
N LYS A 63 2.42 -0.93 8.61
CA LYS A 63 3.18 -0.33 9.70
C LYS A 63 4.42 -1.16 10.05
N TYR A 64 4.26 -2.46 10.19
CA TYR A 64 5.36 -3.34 10.56
C TYR A 64 6.46 -3.37 9.50
N LEU A 65 6.10 -3.44 8.23
CA LEU A 65 7.05 -3.50 7.12
C LEU A 65 7.86 -2.20 6.94
N PHE A 66 7.24 -1.05 7.17
CA PHE A 66 7.82 0.26 6.87
C PHE A 66 8.17 1.11 8.09
N GLN A 67 8.06 0.56 9.28
CA GLN A 67 8.31 1.28 10.55
C GLN A 67 9.72 1.88 10.67
N ASP A 68 10.71 1.28 10.02
CA ASP A 68 12.10 1.73 10.07
C ASP A 68 12.36 2.93 9.15
N ILE A 69 11.49 3.16 8.18
CA ILE A 69 11.71 4.12 7.10
C ILE A 69 10.79 5.32 7.21
N TYR A 70 9.52 5.11 7.54
CA TYR A 70 8.50 6.16 7.52
C TYR A 70 7.77 6.30 8.85
N ASP A 71 7.63 7.54 9.32
CA ASP A 71 6.83 7.85 10.51
C ASP A 71 5.34 7.59 10.31
N TRP A 72 4.86 7.73 9.08
CA TRP A 72 3.48 7.51 8.69
C TRP A 72 3.14 6.06 8.33
N ALA A 73 4.06 5.11 8.53
CA ALA A 73 3.81 3.69 8.24
C ALA A 73 2.54 3.19 8.92
N GLY A 74 1.66 2.55 8.16
CA GLY A 74 0.38 2.04 8.64
C GLY A 74 -0.72 3.09 8.84
N GLN A 75 -0.46 4.35 8.52
CA GLN A 75 -1.45 5.41 8.58
C GLN A 75 -2.07 5.66 7.21
N ILE A 76 -3.36 5.96 7.19
CA ILE A 76 -4.03 6.46 5.98
C ILE A 76 -3.55 7.89 5.76
N ARG A 77 -3.10 8.19 4.54
CA ARG A 77 -2.71 9.55 4.18
C ARG A 77 -3.87 10.54 4.29
N THR A 78 -3.54 11.78 4.48
CA THR A 78 -4.50 12.88 4.64
C THR A 78 -4.52 13.83 3.43
N THR A 79 -3.81 13.48 2.37
CA THR A 79 -3.72 14.26 1.13
C THR A 79 -3.86 13.35 -0.10
N ASN A 80 -4.34 13.93 -1.19
CA ASN A 80 -4.35 13.24 -2.47
C ASN A 80 -2.93 13.20 -3.05
N ILE A 81 -2.57 12.07 -3.63
CA ILE A 81 -1.26 11.86 -4.24
C ILE A 81 -1.41 11.37 -5.67
N SER A 82 -0.41 11.65 -6.48
CA SER A 82 -0.29 11.13 -7.83
C SER A 82 1.12 10.64 -8.12
N LYS A 83 1.25 9.81 -9.13
CA LYS A 83 2.52 9.27 -9.58
C LYS A 83 2.48 9.12 -11.09
N LYS A 84 3.37 9.79 -11.80
CA LYS A 84 3.41 9.78 -13.27
C LYS A 84 2.04 10.09 -13.92
N GLY A 85 1.35 11.10 -13.43
CA GLY A 85 0.04 11.51 -13.93
C GLY A 85 -1.11 10.57 -13.54
N THR A 86 -0.86 9.47 -12.84
CA THR A 86 -1.90 8.59 -12.30
C THR A 86 -2.30 9.05 -10.91
N CYS A 87 -3.56 9.45 -10.74
CA CYS A 87 -4.12 9.78 -9.43
C CYS A 87 -4.49 8.49 -8.68
N PHE A 88 -4.11 8.45 -7.41
CA PHE A 88 -4.55 7.38 -6.50
C PHE A 88 -5.95 7.69 -5.95
N CYS A 89 -6.57 6.72 -5.30
CA CYS A 89 -7.84 6.90 -4.61
C CYS A 89 -7.82 8.17 -3.74
N PRO A 90 -8.83 9.05 -3.82
CA PRO A 90 -8.92 10.20 -2.91
C PRO A 90 -8.83 9.74 -1.46
N TYR A 91 -8.06 10.47 -0.64
CA TYR A 91 -7.77 10.05 0.73
C TYR A 91 -9.03 9.86 1.58
N GLU A 92 -10.07 10.63 1.31
CA GLU A 92 -11.37 10.57 2.00
C GLU A 92 -12.08 9.21 1.85
N PHE A 93 -11.82 8.50 0.75
CA PHE A 93 -12.45 7.23 0.41
C PHE A 93 -11.56 6.00 0.66
N ILE A 94 -10.33 6.17 1.12
CA ILE A 94 -9.39 5.06 1.32
C ILE A 94 -9.93 4.04 2.31
N ARG A 95 -10.43 4.49 3.45
CA ARG A 95 -10.97 3.58 4.49
C ARG A 95 -12.17 2.81 3.97
N GLU A 96 -13.14 3.50 3.41
CA GLU A 96 -14.35 2.88 2.86
C GLU A 96 -14.01 1.86 1.77
N THR A 97 -13.15 2.23 0.83
CA THR A 97 -12.71 1.35 -0.25
C THR A 97 -11.93 0.14 0.28
N GLY A 98 -11.03 0.35 1.23
CA GLY A 98 -10.26 -0.72 1.86
C GLY A 98 -11.15 -1.69 2.62
N GLU A 99 -12.06 -1.21 3.42
CA GLU A 99 -13.02 -2.05 4.16
C GLU A 99 -13.91 -2.85 3.21
N ALA A 100 -14.37 -2.26 2.11
CA ALA A 100 -15.17 -2.95 1.10
C ALA A 100 -14.39 -4.10 0.44
N ILE A 101 -13.11 -3.91 0.14
CA ILE A 101 -12.24 -4.95 -0.42
C ILE A 101 -12.13 -6.13 0.56
N PHE A 102 -11.83 -5.87 1.82
CA PHE A 102 -11.66 -6.92 2.82
C PHE A 102 -12.99 -7.61 3.17
N HIS A 103 -14.10 -6.88 3.14
CA HIS A 103 -15.44 -7.46 3.28
C HIS A 103 -15.73 -8.44 2.14
N LYS A 104 -15.41 -8.08 0.90
CA LYS A 104 -15.55 -8.96 -0.26
C LYS A 104 -14.65 -10.19 -0.16
N LEU A 105 -13.41 -10.03 0.27
CA LEU A 105 -12.48 -11.14 0.53
C LEU A 105 -13.07 -12.11 1.54
N LYS A 106 -13.53 -11.60 2.68
CA LYS A 106 -14.14 -12.42 3.73
C LYS A 106 -15.38 -13.16 3.25
N HIS A 107 -16.25 -12.48 2.48
CA HIS A 107 -17.45 -13.08 1.91
C HIS A 107 -17.13 -14.26 0.99
N ASN A 108 -16.02 -14.20 0.27
CA ASN A 108 -15.53 -15.26 -0.61
C ASN A 108 -14.57 -16.23 0.10
N ASN A 109 -14.61 -16.31 1.43
CA ASN A 109 -13.72 -17.16 2.25
C ASN A 109 -12.23 -16.98 1.93
N TYR A 110 -11.83 -15.75 1.62
CA TYR A 110 -10.46 -15.38 1.24
C TYR A 110 -9.93 -16.21 0.05
N TYR A 111 -10.82 -16.69 -0.79
CA TYR A 111 -10.50 -17.55 -1.94
C TYR A 111 -9.71 -18.82 -1.60
N LYS A 112 -9.83 -19.32 -0.35
CA LYS A 112 -9.11 -20.52 0.09
C LYS A 112 -9.51 -21.79 -0.66
N ASP A 113 -10.77 -21.83 -1.14
CA ASP A 113 -11.34 -23.00 -1.84
C ASP A 113 -11.19 -22.89 -3.36
N VAL A 114 -10.55 -21.85 -3.85
CA VAL A 114 -10.33 -21.59 -5.28
C VAL A 114 -9.01 -22.22 -5.70
N SER A 115 -9.00 -22.89 -6.87
CA SER A 115 -7.78 -23.45 -7.42
C SER A 115 -6.76 -22.37 -7.79
N GLU A 116 -5.48 -22.67 -7.73
CA GLU A 116 -4.41 -21.75 -8.14
C GLU A 116 -4.60 -21.21 -9.55
N ARG A 117 -5.22 -21.99 -10.43
CA ARG A 117 -5.49 -21.61 -11.81
C ARG A 117 -6.56 -20.52 -11.94
N GLU A 118 -7.56 -20.55 -11.06
CA GLU A 118 -8.69 -19.60 -11.08
C GLU A 118 -8.44 -18.36 -10.22
N LEU A 119 -7.50 -18.45 -9.27
CA LEU A 119 -7.20 -17.39 -8.31
C LEU A 119 -6.87 -16.04 -8.95
N PRO A 120 -6.07 -15.93 -10.03
CA PRO A 120 -5.80 -14.65 -10.67
C PRO A 120 -7.05 -13.94 -11.17
N SER A 121 -8.01 -14.67 -11.73
CA SER A 121 -9.28 -14.11 -12.20
C SER A 121 -10.14 -13.60 -11.05
N CYS A 122 -10.20 -14.34 -9.95
CA CYS A 122 -10.93 -13.94 -8.74
C CYS A 122 -10.34 -12.66 -8.11
N ILE A 123 -9.01 -12.56 -8.06
CA ILE A 123 -8.33 -11.37 -7.54
C ILE A 123 -8.54 -10.18 -8.46
N ALA A 124 -8.56 -10.38 -9.77
CA ALA A 124 -8.80 -9.33 -10.76
C ALA A 124 -10.20 -8.70 -10.66
N GLU A 125 -11.18 -9.43 -10.12
CA GLU A 125 -12.53 -8.91 -9.86
C GLU A 125 -12.63 -8.04 -8.61
N LEU A 126 -11.63 -8.11 -7.72
CA LEU A 126 -11.57 -7.19 -6.59
C LEU A 126 -11.40 -5.77 -7.12
N PRO A 127 -12.14 -4.78 -6.57
CA PRO A 127 -11.87 -3.41 -6.93
C PRO A 127 -10.38 -3.16 -6.67
N TYR A 128 -9.65 -2.79 -7.71
CA TYR A 128 -8.24 -2.46 -7.58
C TYR A 128 -8.09 -1.49 -6.42
N GLY A 129 -7.38 -1.95 -5.40
CA GLY A 129 -7.16 -1.16 -4.20
C GLY A 129 -6.69 0.22 -4.58
N ALA A 130 -6.86 1.12 -3.69
CA ALA A 130 -6.63 2.56 -3.65
C ALA A 130 -5.79 3.24 -4.77
N SER A 131 -5.10 2.49 -5.62
CA SER A 131 -4.24 3.02 -6.68
C SER A 131 -4.86 3.11 -8.07
N ARG A 132 -5.96 2.39 -8.36
CA ARG A 132 -6.57 2.41 -9.72
C ARG A 132 -8.06 2.78 -9.76
N ALA A 133 -8.73 2.89 -8.62
CA ALA A 133 -10.15 3.21 -8.58
C ALA A 133 -10.49 4.60 -9.15
N TYR A 134 -9.49 5.41 -9.47
CA TYR A 134 -9.66 6.74 -10.02
C TYR A 134 -8.61 7.06 -11.10
N ALA A 135 -8.59 6.27 -12.15
CA ALA A 135 -8.13 6.82 -13.43
C ALA A 135 -9.35 7.55 -14.04
N PRO A 136 -9.30 8.85 -14.31
CA PRO A 136 -10.31 9.46 -15.15
C PRO A 136 -10.32 8.66 -16.44
N ARG A 137 -11.50 8.12 -16.81
CA ARG A 137 -11.66 7.51 -18.12
C ARG A 137 -11.26 8.60 -19.11
N GLY A 138 -10.11 8.42 -19.75
CA GLY A 138 -9.68 9.29 -20.81
C GLY A 138 -10.81 9.38 -21.83
N ARG A 139 -11.16 10.60 -22.13
CA ARG A 139 -12.04 10.87 -23.27
C ARG A 139 -11.31 10.48 -24.54
#